data_621dabd589ee3b5412747c0e923b8a54
#
_entry.id   621dabd589ee3b5412747c0e923b8a54
#
_cell.length_a   1.000
_cell.length_b   1.000
_cell.length_c   1.000
_cell.angle_alpha   90.00
_cell.angle_beta   90.00
_cell.angle_gamma   90.00
#
_symmetry.space_group_name_H-M   'P 1'
#
loop_
_entity.id
_entity.type
_entity.pdbx_description
1 polymer ?
#
loop_
_entity_poly.entity_id
_entity_poly.type
_entity_poly.pdbx_seq_one_letter_code
_entity_poly.pdbx_strand_id
1 'polypeptide(L)'
;MRSTIRAFVPTSATGAVPAARARLVSYNILADELCMTEKHSYCPVKDREWHGDSGRGARLVAELLSYEADIVCLQECSLRKFDDCFRTGLGKEFTGFHHSAHLSTRRAAAEARMSVTGLATFVRSAAWKPVNVQAVRLGEDSDARGHIGSLQQTLRARDESVLLVLLEHVASGARLAVGNTHLHWDPRQPHVKSSQAELAARGLAAFASVRPAGAPSTEASAATSCPVALVGDFNSVPHLQPSFLPSAQRAALPELLPEEWRASAVYRLLSNGTVESTHPEHPTAFAAGQAASKEVKSSQVKEAAKEDAAAAAAARTVAASFAKAAAAAAAPYVEQPTSSLEPPSKRSRNAQKRSEHSNASEASGETKCNLGPLTTGVPLRDAYWGALAPGPLPLTTHADDFAGCLDYCWISPAIEVMEVLAMPYELNAPVVFGKIPSAEFPSDHLAIACTLAVPIGAAL
;
A
#
# COMPACT_ATOMS: atom_id res chain seq x y z
N MET A 1 -29.20 2.33 -18.70
CA MET A 1 -28.65 3.16 -17.62
C MET A 1 -27.69 4.14 -18.24
N ARG A 2 -27.83 5.44 -17.99
CA ARG A 2 -26.81 6.41 -18.45
C ARG A 2 -25.62 6.24 -17.52
N SER A 3 -24.52 5.66 -18.03
CA SER A 3 -23.21 5.77 -17.37
C SER A 3 -22.94 7.26 -17.21
N THR A 4 -22.66 7.69 -16.00
CA THR A 4 -22.20 9.06 -15.76
C THR A 4 -20.79 9.15 -16.34
N ILE A 5 -20.72 9.41 -17.66
CA ILE A 5 -19.45 9.57 -18.37
C ILE A 5 -18.80 10.79 -17.77
N ARG A 6 -17.71 10.56 -17.04
CA ARG A 6 -16.87 11.62 -16.48
C ARG A 6 -16.15 12.33 -17.62
N ALA A 7 -16.18 13.66 -17.62
CA ALA A 7 -15.56 14.47 -18.68
C ALA A 7 -14.12 14.86 -18.31
N PHE A 8 -13.27 15.04 -19.32
CA PHE A 8 -11.97 15.65 -19.14
C PHE A 8 -12.12 17.18 -19.05
N VAL A 9 -11.45 17.77 -18.07
CA VAL A 9 -11.43 19.22 -17.82
C VAL A 9 -10.06 19.76 -18.22
N PRO A 10 -9.99 20.80 -19.06
CA PRO A 10 -8.72 21.42 -19.40
C PRO A 10 -8.06 22.08 -18.18
N THR A 11 -6.74 22.10 -18.19
CA THR A 11 -5.93 22.78 -17.20
C THR A 11 -5.46 24.14 -17.72
N SER A 12 -4.69 24.86 -16.92
CA SER A 12 -4.03 26.12 -17.32
C SER A 12 -2.78 25.95 -18.19
N ALA A 13 -2.46 24.73 -18.62
CA ALA A 13 -1.27 24.45 -19.42
C ALA A 13 -1.30 25.19 -20.76
N THR A 14 -0.20 25.84 -21.10
CA THR A 14 -0.11 26.74 -22.28
C THR A 14 0.27 26.03 -23.57
N GLY A 15 0.72 24.77 -23.50
CA GLY A 15 1.12 24.00 -24.70
C GLY A 15 2.26 24.62 -25.51
N ALA A 16 3.14 25.40 -24.87
CA ALA A 16 4.13 26.22 -25.54
C ALA A 16 5.28 25.44 -26.19
N VAL A 17 5.46 24.15 -25.86
CA VAL A 17 6.56 23.30 -26.36
C VAL A 17 5.99 22.20 -27.25
N PRO A 18 6.64 21.85 -28.40
CA PRO A 18 6.24 20.67 -29.16
C PRO A 18 6.24 19.44 -28.30
N ALA A 19 5.09 18.76 -28.20
CA ALA A 19 4.88 17.65 -27.30
C ALA A 19 4.06 16.53 -27.95
N ALA A 20 4.34 15.30 -27.52
CA ALA A 20 3.50 14.15 -27.82
C ALA A 20 2.38 14.04 -26.79
N ARG A 21 1.17 13.81 -27.25
CA ARG A 21 0.01 13.61 -26.38
C ARG A 21 0.00 12.19 -25.84
N ALA A 22 -0.21 12.05 -24.55
CA ALA A 22 -0.45 10.76 -23.88
C ALA A 22 -1.62 10.88 -22.92
N ARG A 23 -2.74 10.23 -23.21
CA ARG A 23 -3.84 10.10 -22.26
C ARG A 23 -3.65 8.84 -21.41
N LEU A 24 -3.33 9.03 -20.15
CA LEU A 24 -3.00 7.98 -19.20
C LEU A 24 -4.11 7.83 -18.16
N VAL A 25 -4.54 6.58 -17.94
CA VAL A 25 -5.53 6.17 -16.92
C VAL A 25 -4.84 5.28 -15.90
N SER A 26 -5.12 5.49 -14.61
CA SER A 26 -4.81 4.54 -13.53
C SER A 26 -6.10 4.16 -12.82
N TYR A 27 -6.30 2.86 -12.60
CA TYR A 27 -7.52 2.34 -12.01
C TYR A 27 -7.29 1.04 -11.23
N ASN A 28 -7.48 1.08 -9.92
CA ASN A 28 -7.64 -0.14 -9.13
C ASN A 28 -9.06 -0.68 -9.41
N ILE A 29 -9.14 -1.85 -10.06
CA ILE A 29 -10.40 -2.41 -10.56
C ILE A 29 -11.16 -3.23 -9.53
N LEU A 30 -10.68 -3.33 -8.31
CA LEU A 30 -11.16 -4.20 -7.24
C LEU A 30 -11.22 -5.67 -7.67
N ALA A 31 -10.34 -6.48 -7.18
CA ALA A 31 -10.32 -7.92 -7.49
C ALA A 31 -11.68 -8.57 -7.24
N ASP A 32 -12.07 -9.47 -8.13
CA ASP A 32 -13.39 -10.11 -8.09
C ASP A 32 -13.63 -10.82 -6.74
N GLU A 33 -12.61 -11.50 -6.26
CA GLU A 33 -12.64 -12.22 -4.98
C GLU A 33 -12.81 -11.28 -3.79
N LEU A 34 -12.19 -10.11 -3.82
CA LEU A 34 -12.31 -9.09 -2.77
C LEU A 34 -13.68 -8.41 -2.82
N CYS A 35 -14.19 -8.15 -4.03
CA CYS A 35 -15.51 -7.56 -4.23
C CYS A 35 -16.64 -8.40 -3.63
N MET A 36 -16.50 -9.72 -3.61
CA MET A 36 -17.52 -10.65 -3.10
C MET A 36 -17.43 -10.86 -1.59
N THR A 37 -16.48 -10.23 -0.89
CA THR A 37 -16.36 -10.33 0.57
C THR A 37 -17.44 -9.52 1.32
N GLU A 38 -17.52 -9.75 2.64
CA GLU A 38 -18.43 -9.00 3.52
C GLU A 38 -18.11 -7.50 3.58
N LYS A 39 -16.85 -7.11 3.32
CA LYS A 39 -16.43 -5.70 3.25
C LYS A 39 -17.30 -4.88 2.28
N HIS A 40 -17.78 -5.49 1.21
CA HIS A 40 -18.61 -4.83 0.20
C HIS A 40 -20.09 -5.27 0.24
N SER A 41 -20.55 -5.82 1.36
CA SER A 41 -21.93 -6.32 1.51
C SER A 41 -23.01 -5.23 1.39
N TYR A 42 -22.65 -3.96 1.56
CA TYR A 42 -23.54 -2.82 1.30
C TYR A 42 -23.91 -2.66 -0.17
N CYS A 43 -23.13 -3.19 -1.09
CA CYS A 43 -23.43 -3.20 -2.54
C CYS A 43 -24.23 -4.46 -2.88
N PRO A 44 -25.34 -4.36 -3.61
CA PRO A 44 -26.12 -5.52 -4.03
C PRO A 44 -25.30 -6.54 -4.81
N VAL A 45 -25.52 -7.84 -4.58
CA VAL A 45 -24.77 -8.94 -5.22
C VAL A 45 -24.76 -8.80 -6.74
N LYS A 46 -25.88 -8.49 -7.37
CA LYS A 46 -26.02 -8.28 -8.83
C LYS A 46 -25.06 -7.22 -9.37
N ASP A 47 -24.73 -6.20 -8.57
CA ASP A 47 -23.83 -5.09 -8.96
C ASP A 47 -22.36 -5.43 -8.72
N ARG A 48 -22.10 -6.48 -7.93
CA ARG A 48 -20.77 -7.03 -7.64
C ARG A 48 -20.38 -8.19 -8.56
N GLU A 49 -21.34 -8.86 -9.19
CA GLU A 49 -21.09 -9.98 -10.10
C GLU A 49 -20.22 -9.55 -11.30
N TRP A 50 -19.20 -10.37 -11.58
CA TRP A 50 -18.26 -10.08 -12.66
C TRP A 50 -18.81 -10.36 -14.05
N HIS A 51 -19.56 -11.46 -14.19
CA HIS A 51 -19.96 -12.00 -15.48
C HIS A 51 -21.30 -11.43 -16.02
N GLY A 52 -21.52 -11.59 -17.32
CA GLY A 52 -22.69 -11.13 -18.04
C GLY A 52 -22.49 -9.76 -18.70
N ASP A 53 -23.37 -9.42 -19.61
CA ASP A 53 -23.32 -8.18 -20.42
C ASP A 53 -23.46 -6.89 -19.57
N SER A 54 -24.06 -7.00 -18.40
CA SER A 54 -24.15 -5.94 -17.39
C SER A 54 -23.27 -6.17 -16.17
N GLY A 55 -22.45 -7.22 -16.20
CA GLY A 55 -21.55 -7.57 -15.12
C GLY A 55 -20.43 -6.54 -14.91
N ARG A 56 -19.76 -6.60 -13.77
CA ARG A 56 -18.71 -5.67 -13.39
C ARG A 56 -17.59 -5.60 -14.43
N GLY A 57 -17.16 -6.75 -14.98
CA GLY A 57 -16.13 -6.79 -16.02
C GLY A 57 -16.52 -6.01 -17.28
N ALA A 58 -17.73 -6.18 -17.77
CA ALA A 58 -18.23 -5.45 -18.95
C ALA A 58 -18.33 -3.94 -18.67
N ARG A 59 -18.80 -3.53 -17.48
CA ARG A 59 -18.88 -2.13 -17.06
C ARG A 59 -17.51 -1.48 -16.96
N LEU A 60 -16.50 -2.16 -16.37
CA LEU A 60 -15.11 -1.70 -16.30
C LEU A 60 -14.51 -1.47 -17.69
N VAL A 61 -14.72 -2.41 -18.63
CA VAL A 61 -14.24 -2.27 -20.01
C VAL A 61 -14.93 -1.09 -20.70
N ALA A 62 -16.26 -0.96 -20.57
CA ALA A 62 -17.00 0.14 -21.16
C ALA A 62 -16.56 1.50 -20.62
N GLU A 63 -16.28 1.59 -19.33
CA GLU A 63 -15.74 2.80 -18.67
C GLU A 63 -14.36 3.14 -19.21
N LEU A 64 -13.43 2.18 -19.28
CA LEU A 64 -12.08 2.38 -19.80
C LEU A 64 -12.08 2.81 -21.26
N LEU A 65 -12.94 2.24 -22.11
CA LEU A 65 -13.08 2.63 -23.51
C LEU A 65 -13.61 4.05 -23.67
N SER A 66 -14.51 4.49 -22.77
CA SER A 66 -15.06 5.85 -22.79
C SER A 66 -14.05 6.95 -22.53
N TYR A 67 -12.91 6.61 -21.92
CA TYR A 67 -11.82 7.56 -21.65
C TYR A 67 -10.92 7.82 -22.85
N GLU A 68 -11.02 7.00 -23.91
CA GLU A 68 -10.16 7.11 -25.11
C GLU A 68 -8.66 7.16 -24.77
N ALA A 69 -8.25 6.36 -23.79
CA ALA A 69 -6.91 6.37 -23.26
C ALA A 69 -5.87 5.81 -24.26
N ASP A 70 -4.67 6.35 -24.23
CA ASP A 70 -3.51 5.80 -24.92
C ASP A 70 -2.79 4.77 -24.05
N ILE A 71 -2.80 4.98 -22.73
CA ILE A 71 -2.14 4.14 -21.73
C ILE A 71 -3.12 3.86 -20.59
N VAL A 72 -3.34 2.58 -20.27
CA VAL A 72 -4.22 2.14 -19.18
C VAL A 72 -3.42 1.30 -18.20
N CYS A 73 -3.33 1.76 -16.96
CA CYS A 73 -2.67 1.08 -15.85
C CYS A 73 -3.72 0.57 -14.85
N LEU A 74 -3.78 -0.74 -14.66
CA LEU A 74 -4.74 -1.38 -13.76
C LEU A 74 -4.02 -2.00 -12.58
N GLN A 75 -4.62 -1.90 -11.40
CA GLN A 75 -4.22 -2.59 -10.18
C GLN A 75 -5.29 -3.63 -9.82
N GLU A 76 -4.94 -4.63 -9.05
CA GLU A 76 -5.78 -5.78 -8.69
C GLU A 76 -6.29 -6.61 -9.88
N CYS A 77 -5.62 -6.52 -11.02
CA CYS A 77 -5.95 -7.28 -12.21
C CYS A 77 -5.37 -8.68 -12.14
N SER A 78 -6.20 -9.72 -12.00
CA SER A 78 -5.71 -11.10 -12.09
C SER A 78 -5.35 -11.46 -13.53
N LEU A 79 -4.41 -12.42 -13.71
CA LEU A 79 -3.99 -12.88 -15.03
C LEU A 79 -5.18 -13.38 -15.86
N ARG A 80 -6.12 -14.07 -15.23
CA ARG A 80 -7.32 -14.55 -15.90
C ARG A 80 -8.19 -13.38 -16.40
N LYS A 81 -8.41 -12.35 -15.59
CA LYS A 81 -9.19 -11.19 -15.99
C LYS A 81 -8.46 -10.35 -17.05
N PHE A 82 -7.13 -10.29 -16.96
CA PHE A 82 -6.31 -9.70 -18.01
C PHE A 82 -6.53 -10.37 -19.37
N ASP A 83 -6.50 -11.70 -19.43
CA ASP A 83 -6.66 -12.44 -20.69
C ASP A 83 -8.12 -12.48 -21.19
N ASP A 84 -9.06 -12.86 -20.31
CA ASP A 84 -10.43 -13.15 -20.70
C ASP A 84 -11.30 -11.90 -20.85
N CYS A 85 -11.00 -10.81 -20.11
CA CYS A 85 -11.81 -9.63 -20.06
C CYS A 85 -11.13 -8.42 -20.72
N PHE A 86 -10.01 -7.95 -20.19
CA PHE A 86 -9.43 -6.68 -20.62
C PHE A 86 -8.73 -6.76 -21.97
N ARG A 87 -7.96 -7.83 -22.26
CA ARG A 87 -7.32 -8.00 -23.57
C ARG A 87 -8.38 -8.11 -24.68
N THR A 88 -9.45 -8.83 -24.40
CA THR A 88 -10.56 -9.01 -25.37
C THR A 88 -11.39 -7.74 -25.50
N GLY A 89 -11.73 -7.12 -24.38
CA GLY A 89 -12.64 -5.96 -24.32
C GLY A 89 -12.02 -4.68 -24.83
N LEU A 90 -10.73 -4.42 -24.57
CA LEU A 90 -10.00 -3.26 -25.10
C LEU A 90 -9.63 -3.44 -26.57
N GLY A 91 -9.58 -4.69 -27.05
CA GLY A 91 -9.42 -5.00 -28.46
C GLY A 91 -7.94 -5.04 -28.93
N LYS A 92 -7.78 -5.35 -30.23
CA LYS A 92 -6.47 -5.56 -30.87
C LYS A 92 -5.64 -4.29 -31.02
N GLU A 93 -6.22 -3.14 -30.80
CA GLU A 93 -5.52 -1.84 -30.85
C GLU A 93 -4.65 -1.59 -29.62
N PHE A 94 -4.81 -2.39 -28.57
CA PHE A 94 -3.97 -2.32 -27.37
C PHE A 94 -3.01 -3.50 -27.28
N THR A 95 -1.75 -3.19 -26.98
CA THR A 95 -0.77 -4.16 -26.51
C THR A 95 -0.78 -4.17 -24.99
N GLY A 96 -1.03 -5.34 -24.38
CA GLY A 96 -1.14 -5.49 -22.93
C GLY A 96 0.03 -6.23 -22.30
N PHE A 97 0.45 -5.79 -21.12
CA PHE A 97 1.46 -6.40 -20.26
C PHE A 97 0.86 -6.68 -18.89
N HIS A 98 1.16 -7.84 -18.33
CA HIS A 98 0.69 -8.23 -17.00
C HIS A 98 1.83 -8.73 -16.14
N HIS A 99 1.84 -8.35 -14.87
CA HIS A 99 2.76 -8.87 -13.87
C HIS A 99 2.04 -9.18 -12.57
N SER A 100 2.38 -10.33 -11.99
CA SER A 100 2.04 -10.66 -10.61
C SER A 100 3.21 -11.41 -9.99
N ALA A 101 3.70 -10.95 -8.85
CA ALA A 101 4.81 -11.56 -8.14
C ALA A 101 4.49 -12.99 -7.65
N HIS A 102 3.22 -13.26 -7.36
CA HIS A 102 2.75 -14.62 -7.00
C HIS A 102 2.88 -15.66 -8.12
N LEU A 103 3.27 -15.26 -9.33
CA LEU A 103 3.50 -16.22 -10.42
C LEU A 103 4.66 -17.20 -10.11
N SER A 104 5.57 -16.86 -9.21
CA SER A 104 6.58 -17.80 -8.70
C SER A 104 5.96 -18.92 -7.85
N THR A 105 4.77 -18.70 -7.30
CA THR A 105 3.98 -19.68 -6.53
C THR A 105 2.76 -20.18 -7.31
N ARG A 106 2.78 -20.12 -8.66
CA ARG A 106 1.69 -20.60 -9.54
C ARG A 106 1.12 -21.95 -9.12
N ARG A 107 1.99 -22.84 -8.65
CA ARG A 107 1.59 -24.17 -8.20
C ARG A 107 0.73 -24.11 -6.94
N ALA A 108 1.13 -23.32 -5.94
CA ALA A 108 0.38 -23.15 -4.70
C ALA A 108 -0.93 -22.36 -4.91
N ALA A 109 -0.93 -21.35 -5.80
CA ALA A 109 -2.12 -20.58 -6.12
C ALA A 109 -3.16 -21.38 -6.91
N ALA A 110 -2.71 -22.24 -7.85
CA ALA A 110 -3.59 -23.16 -8.55
C ALA A 110 -4.22 -24.21 -7.61
N GLU A 111 -3.46 -24.69 -6.63
CA GLU A 111 -3.93 -25.61 -5.59
C GLU A 111 -4.90 -24.93 -4.61
N ALA A 112 -4.69 -23.63 -4.30
CA ALA A 112 -5.53 -22.86 -3.38
C ALA A 112 -6.80 -22.29 -4.03
N ARG A 113 -7.00 -22.42 -5.35
CA ARG A 113 -8.08 -21.77 -6.11
C ARG A 113 -8.18 -20.26 -5.90
N MET A 114 -7.11 -19.65 -5.43
CA MET A 114 -7.04 -18.19 -5.23
C MET A 114 -6.64 -17.52 -6.53
N SER A 115 -7.38 -16.51 -6.92
CA SER A 115 -6.99 -15.60 -7.98
C SER A 115 -5.79 -14.79 -7.52
N VAL A 116 -4.74 -14.82 -8.32
CA VAL A 116 -3.54 -14.05 -8.05
C VAL A 116 -3.71 -12.70 -8.73
N THR A 117 -3.92 -11.67 -7.93
CA THR A 117 -4.01 -10.29 -8.41
C THR A 117 -2.64 -9.77 -8.84
N GLY A 118 -2.63 -8.80 -9.75
CA GLY A 118 -1.41 -8.21 -10.26
C GLY A 118 -1.64 -6.84 -10.86
N LEU A 119 -0.64 -6.39 -11.60
CA LEU A 119 -0.63 -5.15 -12.35
C LEU A 119 -0.81 -5.43 -13.83
N ALA A 120 -1.61 -4.62 -14.52
CA ALA A 120 -1.71 -4.69 -15.97
C ALA A 120 -1.51 -3.29 -16.58
N THR A 121 -0.77 -3.23 -17.69
CA THR A 121 -0.58 -2.00 -18.47
C THR A 121 -0.93 -2.28 -19.91
N PHE A 122 -1.86 -1.51 -20.47
CA PHE A 122 -2.27 -1.58 -21.87
C PHE A 122 -1.87 -0.30 -22.57
N VAL A 123 -1.36 -0.44 -23.79
CA VAL A 123 -0.83 0.66 -24.61
C VAL A 123 -1.49 0.63 -25.98
N ARG A 124 -2.08 1.75 -26.40
CA ARG A 124 -2.68 1.91 -27.73
C ARG A 124 -1.58 1.95 -28.79
N SER A 125 -1.49 0.90 -29.58
CA SER A 125 -0.37 0.65 -30.52
C SER A 125 -0.26 1.69 -31.64
N ALA A 126 -1.37 2.35 -31.99
CA ALA A 126 -1.37 3.42 -33.00
C ALA A 126 -0.69 4.72 -32.53
N ALA A 127 -0.68 4.97 -31.20
CA ALA A 127 -0.13 6.19 -30.61
C ALA A 127 1.29 5.96 -30.02
N TRP A 128 1.46 4.86 -29.29
CA TRP A 128 2.65 4.57 -28.53
C TRP A 128 3.16 3.15 -28.75
N LYS A 129 4.44 3.01 -28.98
CA LYS A 129 5.12 1.72 -29.18
C LYS A 129 5.89 1.34 -27.92
N PRO A 130 5.64 0.17 -27.30
CA PRO A 130 6.48 -0.34 -26.23
C PRO A 130 7.89 -0.66 -26.75
N VAL A 131 8.91 -0.11 -26.07
CA VAL A 131 10.33 -0.30 -26.42
C VAL A 131 10.99 -1.27 -25.44
N ASN A 132 10.64 -1.17 -24.16
CA ASN A 132 11.13 -2.06 -23.11
C ASN A 132 10.06 -2.27 -22.06
N VAL A 133 10.04 -3.46 -21.45
CA VAL A 133 9.12 -3.82 -20.39
C VAL A 133 9.89 -4.58 -19.31
N GLN A 134 9.74 -4.16 -18.07
CA GLN A 134 10.34 -4.82 -16.92
C GLN A 134 9.36 -4.81 -15.75
N ALA A 135 9.35 -5.87 -14.96
CA ALA A 135 8.69 -5.89 -13.68
C ALA A 135 9.73 -6.00 -12.57
N VAL A 136 9.59 -5.17 -11.53
CA VAL A 136 10.49 -5.15 -10.37
C VAL A 136 9.66 -5.44 -9.14
N ARG A 137 10.04 -6.50 -8.42
CA ARG A 137 9.48 -6.81 -7.11
C ARG A 137 10.15 -5.93 -6.06
N LEU A 138 9.37 -5.08 -5.39
CA LEU A 138 9.91 -4.03 -4.52
C LEU A 138 10.74 -4.57 -3.35
N GLY A 139 10.44 -5.79 -2.88
CA GLY A 139 11.21 -6.44 -1.81
C GLY A 139 12.59 -6.92 -2.22
N GLU A 140 12.83 -7.21 -3.51
CA GLU A 140 14.10 -7.77 -3.99
C GLU A 140 15.21 -6.72 -4.01
N ASP A 141 14.89 -5.46 -4.32
CA ASP A 141 15.85 -4.35 -4.35
C ASP A 141 16.14 -3.75 -2.96
N SER A 142 15.51 -4.28 -1.92
CA SER A 142 15.65 -3.78 -0.54
C SER A 142 17.09 -3.82 -0.03
N ASP A 143 17.89 -4.80 -0.48
CA ASP A 143 19.31 -4.96 -0.08
C ASP A 143 20.17 -3.83 -0.59
N ALA A 144 20.02 -3.47 -1.85
CA ALA A 144 20.78 -2.43 -2.50
C ALA A 144 20.55 -1.03 -1.87
N ARG A 145 19.45 -0.89 -1.11
CA ARG A 145 19.08 0.35 -0.41
C ARG A 145 19.46 0.37 1.06
N GLY A 146 20.10 -0.69 1.56
CA GLY A 146 20.49 -0.77 2.96
C GLY A 146 19.34 -1.06 3.92
N HIS A 147 18.19 -1.55 3.43
CA HIS A 147 17.15 -2.08 4.29
C HIS A 147 17.68 -3.34 4.98
N ILE A 148 17.64 -3.36 6.29
CA ILE A 148 18.21 -4.45 7.10
C ILE A 148 17.20 -4.95 8.13
N GLY A 149 17.49 -6.14 8.70
CA GLY A 149 16.71 -6.72 9.80
C GLY A 149 15.25 -7.01 9.45
N SER A 150 14.37 -6.71 10.39
CA SER A 150 12.93 -7.02 10.26
C SER A 150 12.23 -6.29 9.12
N LEU A 151 12.64 -5.07 8.78
CA LEU A 151 12.08 -4.33 7.66
C LEU A 151 12.42 -5.01 6.33
N GLN A 152 13.66 -5.41 6.12
CA GLN A 152 14.08 -6.14 4.93
C GLN A 152 13.30 -7.45 4.77
N GLN A 153 13.16 -8.22 5.86
CA GLN A 153 12.37 -9.44 5.85
C GLN A 153 10.90 -9.16 5.50
N THR A 154 10.34 -8.08 6.05
CA THR A 154 8.96 -7.66 5.75
C THR A 154 8.81 -7.29 4.27
N LEU A 155 9.72 -6.51 3.70
CA LEU A 155 9.68 -6.13 2.29
C LEU A 155 9.82 -7.35 1.38
N ARG A 156 10.77 -8.26 1.67
CA ARG A 156 10.98 -9.49 0.89
C ARG A 156 9.81 -10.47 0.97
N ALA A 157 9.09 -10.49 2.09
CA ALA A 157 7.88 -11.32 2.24
C ALA A 157 6.66 -10.75 1.53
N ARG A 158 6.76 -9.57 0.92
CA ARG A 158 5.70 -8.89 0.20
C ARG A 158 5.84 -9.10 -1.30
N ASP A 159 4.70 -9.05 -1.99
CA ASP A 159 4.62 -9.29 -3.43
C ASP A 159 4.35 -8.01 -4.24
N GLU A 160 4.29 -6.86 -3.56
CA GLU A 160 4.10 -5.58 -4.23
C GLU A 160 5.26 -5.33 -5.21
N SER A 161 4.90 -4.84 -6.38
CA SER A 161 5.78 -4.69 -7.51
C SER A 161 5.52 -3.39 -8.24
N VAL A 162 6.41 -3.00 -9.14
CA VAL A 162 6.17 -2.00 -10.16
C VAL A 162 6.34 -2.62 -11.54
N LEU A 163 5.35 -2.42 -12.41
CA LEU A 163 5.41 -2.81 -13.83
C LEU A 163 5.85 -1.58 -14.63
N LEU A 164 7.04 -1.66 -15.21
CA LEU A 164 7.72 -0.59 -15.93
C LEU A 164 7.58 -0.81 -17.43
N VAL A 165 7.15 0.22 -18.18
CA VAL A 165 7.03 0.19 -19.63
C VAL A 165 7.66 1.44 -20.20
N LEU A 166 8.71 1.28 -21.03
CA LEU A 166 9.28 2.36 -21.81
C LEU A 166 8.55 2.47 -23.14
N LEU A 167 8.02 3.63 -23.43
CA LEU A 167 7.19 3.92 -24.59
C LEU A 167 7.89 4.91 -25.52
N GLU A 168 7.65 4.75 -26.83
CA GLU A 168 8.06 5.68 -27.87
C GLU A 168 6.82 6.09 -28.67
N HIS A 169 6.58 7.39 -28.78
CA HIS A 169 5.45 7.93 -29.55
C HIS A 169 5.68 7.72 -31.05
N VAL A 170 4.73 7.06 -31.72
CA VAL A 170 4.88 6.59 -33.09
C VAL A 170 5.18 7.73 -34.07
N ALA A 171 4.53 8.88 -33.91
CA ALA A 171 4.68 9.99 -34.86
C ALA A 171 5.88 10.88 -34.59
N SER A 172 6.31 11.06 -33.33
CA SER A 172 7.34 12.06 -32.96
C SER A 172 8.62 11.46 -32.40
N GLY A 173 8.65 10.18 -32.05
CA GLY A 173 9.76 9.55 -31.36
C GLY A 173 9.96 9.99 -29.90
N ALA A 174 9.06 10.81 -29.34
CA ALA A 174 9.09 11.19 -27.94
C ALA A 174 9.02 9.95 -27.05
N ARG A 175 9.74 9.95 -25.94
CA ARG A 175 9.79 8.82 -25.02
C ARG A 175 9.13 9.13 -23.69
N LEU A 176 8.49 8.13 -23.10
CA LEU A 176 7.87 8.17 -21.79
C LEU A 176 8.10 6.83 -21.09
N ALA A 177 8.66 6.84 -19.89
CA ALA A 177 8.70 5.65 -19.04
C ALA A 177 7.52 5.69 -18.05
N VAL A 178 6.71 4.65 -18.03
CA VAL A 178 5.53 4.52 -17.17
C VAL A 178 5.78 3.41 -16.18
N GLY A 179 5.59 3.70 -14.89
CA GLY A 179 5.57 2.75 -13.79
C GLY A 179 4.15 2.61 -13.25
N ASN A 180 3.61 1.41 -13.26
CA ASN A 180 2.34 1.05 -12.64
C ASN A 180 2.64 0.28 -11.35
N THR A 181 2.09 0.72 -10.21
CA THR A 181 2.33 0.09 -8.90
C THR A 181 1.07 -0.03 -8.06
N HIS A 182 1.10 -0.96 -7.10
CA HIS A 182 0.11 -1.07 -6.05
C HIS A 182 0.85 -1.37 -4.75
N LEU A 183 0.90 -0.41 -3.82
CA LEU A 183 1.66 -0.52 -2.60
C LEU A 183 0.90 -1.28 -1.52
N HIS A 184 1.59 -1.63 -0.46
CA HIS A 184 1.05 -2.42 0.65
C HIS A 184 -0.20 -1.78 1.27
N TRP A 185 -1.25 -2.58 1.47
CA TRP A 185 -2.57 -2.09 1.87
C TRP A 185 -2.69 -1.67 3.34
N ASP A 186 -1.94 -2.31 4.28
CA ASP A 186 -2.16 -2.12 5.73
C ASP A 186 -1.79 -0.69 6.18
N PRO A 187 -2.75 0.12 6.66
CA PRO A 187 -2.48 1.49 7.12
C PRO A 187 -1.58 1.54 8.35
N ARG A 188 -1.48 0.44 9.13
CA ARG A 188 -0.60 0.34 10.31
C ARG A 188 0.87 0.13 9.96
N GLN A 189 1.21 0.03 8.69
CA GLN A 189 2.57 -0.17 8.18
C GLN A 189 3.00 0.96 7.22
N PRO A 190 2.90 2.23 7.62
CA PRO A 190 3.24 3.36 6.74
C PRO A 190 4.72 3.35 6.34
N HIS A 191 5.61 2.87 7.21
CA HIS A 191 7.04 2.72 6.95
C HIS A 191 7.37 1.69 5.85
N VAL A 192 6.53 0.67 5.68
CA VAL A 192 6.64 -0.28 4.56
C VAL A 192 6.27 0.42 3.26
N LYS A 193 5.16 1.17 3.25
CA LYS A 193 4.70 1.91 2.07
C LYS A 193 5.70 2.99 1.63
N SER A 194 6.29 3.73 2.57
CA SER A 194 7.31 4.74 2.24
C SER A 194 8.57 4.11 1.63
N SER A 195 9.02 2.94 2.13
CA SER A 195 10.10 2.18 1.52
C SER A 195 9.73 1.67 0.12
N GLN A 196 8.53 1.14 -0.06
CA GLN A 196 8.05 0.66 -1.35
C GLN A 196 7.91 1.80 -2.37
N ALA A 197 7.43 2.97 -1.96
CA ALA A 197 7.36 4.16 -2.82
C ALA A 197 8.76 4.61 -3.28
N GLU A 198 9.75 4.59 -2.40
CA GLU A 198 11.14 4.86 -2.75
C GLU A 198 11.66 3.85 -3.79
N LEU A 199 11.48 2.56 -3.53
CA LEU A 199 11.95 1.49 -4.42
C LEU A 199 11.28 1.57 -5.79
N ALA A 200 9.98 1.83 -5.85
CA ALA A 200 9.25 2.00 -7.11
C ALA A 200 9.73 3.22 -7.90
N ALA A 201 9.89 4.38 -7.26
CA ALA A 201 10.35 5.60 -7.92
C ALA A 201 11.80 5.46 -8.43
N ARG A 202 12.69 4.88 -7.64
CA ARG A 202 14.09 4.65 -8.04
C ARG A 202 14.21 3.58 -9.13
N GLY A 203 13.39 2.52 -9.05
CA GLY A 203 13.31 1.51 -10.10
C GLY A 203 12.90 2.12 -11.44
N LEU A 204 11.89 3.00 -11.43
CA LEU A 204 11.45 3.74 -12.61
C LEU A 204 12.55 4.71 -13.10
N ALA A 205 13.24 5.43 -12.21
CA ALA A 205 14.33 6.33 -12.57
C ALA A 205 15.49 5.58 -13.25
N ALA A 206 15.89 4.45 -12.67
CA ALA A 206 16.94 3.59 -13.25
C ALA A 206 16.51 3.04 -14.62
N PHE A 207 15.28 2.55 -14.74
CA PHE A 207 14.72 2.04 -15.99
C PHE A 207 14.66 3.10 -17.09
N ALA A 208 14.27 4.34 -16.76
CA ALA A 208 14.20 5.47 -17.68
C ALA A 208 15.58 5.95 -18.15
N SER A 209 16.64 5.63 -17.40
CA SER A 209 18.02 6.02 -17.71
C SER A 209 18.75 5.01 -18.60
N VAL A 210 18.16 3.83 -18.86
CA VAL A 210 18.77 2.79 -19.69
C VAL A 210 18.81 3.25 -21.16
N ARG A 211 20.02 3.40 -21.70
CA ARG A 211 20.20 3.67 -23.13
C ARG A 211 19.92 2.42 -23.97
N PRO A 212 19.27 2.53 -25.12
CA PRO A 212 19.14 1.40 -26.03
C PRO A 212 20.53 0.87 -26.44
N ALA A 213 20.65 -0.46 -26.49
CA ALA A 213 21.86 -1.08 -27.01
C ALA A 213 22.12 -0.59 -28.43
N GLY A 214 23.31 -0.04 -28.69
CA GLY A 214 23.72 0.48 -30.00
C GLY A 214 23.63 2.00 -30.19
N ALA A 215 23.21 2.77 -29.19
CA ALA A 215 23.28 4.23 -29.28
C ALA A 215 24.77 4.71 -29.29
N PRO A 216 25.18 5.59 -30.21
CA PRO A 216 26.56 6.04 -30.28
C PRO A 216 27.01 6.77 -29.02
N SER A 217 28.22 6.49 -28.56
CA SER A 217 28.83 7.04 -27.34
C SER A 217 29.44 8.44 -27.60
N THR A 218 28.76 9.31 -28.31
CA THR A 218 29.25 10.67 -28.50
C THR A 218 28.97 11.49 -27.26
N GLU A 219 30.05 11.84 -26.59
CA GLU A 219 30.30 12.88 -25.59
C GLU A 219 29.19 13.30 -24.63
N ALA A 220 29.56 13.35 -23.35
CA ALA A 220 28.96 13.95 -22.17
C ALA A 220 27.95 15.13 -22.38
N SER A 221 26.97 14.96 -23.24
CA SER A 221 25.73 15.72 -23.16
C SER A 221 25.02 15.20 -21.89
N ALA A 222 24.71 16.10 -20.97
CA ALA A 222 23.87 15.81 -19.81
C ALA A 222 22.66 15.04 -20.32
N ALA A 223 22.67 13.70 -20.13
CA ALA A 223 21.65 12.81 -20.66
C ALA A 223 20.31 13.30 -20.13
N THR A 224 19.52 13.94 -20.99
CA THR A 224 18.15 14.29 -20.68
C THR A 224 17.45 12.96 -20.39
N SER A 225 17.28 12.68 -19.10
CA SER A 225 16.61 11.45 -18.65
C SER A 225 15.22 11.41 -19.28
N CYS A 226 14.82 10.24 -19.78
CA CYS A 226 13.49 10.03 -20.32
C CYS A 226 12.43 10.52 -19.31
N PRO A 227 11.46 11.35 -19.70
CA PRO A 227 10.35 11.73 -18.83
C PRO A 227 9.65 10.51 -18.25
N VAL A 228 9.23 10.59 -16.99
CA VAL A 228 8.62 9.46 -16.29
C VAL A 228 7.22 9.79 -15.77
N ALA A 229 6.37 8.75 -15.66
CA ALA A 229 5.10 8.78 -14.96
C ALA A 229 4.99 7.54 -14.05
N LEU A 230 4.84 7.74 -12.74
CA LEU A 230 4.60 6.69 -11.75
C LEU A 230 3.15 6.80 -11.28
N VAL A 231 2.36 5.77 -11.55
CA VAL A 231 0.93 5.77 -11.28
C VAL A 231 0.50 4.54 -10.51
N GLY A 232 -0.65 4.61 -9.86
CA GLY A 232 -1.24 3.45 -9.19
C GLY A 232 -1.98 3.79 -7.90
N ASP A 233 -2.32 2.74 -7.19
CA ASP A 233 -2.83 2.77 -5.83
C ASP A 233 -1.65 2.70 -4.84
N PHE A 234 -1.39 3.82 -4.18
CA PHE A 234 -0.30 3.92 -3.20
C PHE A 234 -0.73 3.51 -1.79
N ASN A 235 -2.01 3.20 -1.59
CA ASN A 235 -2.57 2.84 -0.28
C ASN A 235 -2.18 3.82 0.84
N SER A 236 -1.91 5.07 0.48
CA SER A 236 -1.43 6.11 1.38
C SER A 236 -2.18 7.40 1.13
N VAL A 237 -2.82 7.92 2.15
CA VAL A 237 -3.44 9.25 2.09
C VAL A 237 -2.37 10.34 2.08
N PRO A 238 -2.71 11.56 1.62
CA PRO A 238 -1.73 12.64 1.48
C PRO A 238 -1.15 13.17 2.80
N HIS A 239 -1.88 12.99 3.89
CA HIS A 239 -1.51 13.54 5.21
C HIS A 239 -1.11 12.44 6.20
N LEU A 240 -0.26 12.81 7.16
CA LEU A 240 0.11 11.92 8.27
C LEU A 240 -1.13 11.47 9.03
N GLN A 241 -1.20 10.17 9.33
CA GLN A 241 -2.26 9.57 10.15
C GLN A 241 -1.69 9.11 11.51
N PRO A 242 -1.72 9.96 12.56
CA PRO A 242 -1.14 9.64 13.86
C PRO A 242 -1.68 8.37 14.50
N SER A 243 -2.95 8.00 14.22
CA SER A 243 -3.60 6.80 14.75
C SER A 243 -2.87 5.49 14.40
N PHE A 244 -2.12 5.46 13.30
CA PHE A 244 -1.37 4.29 12.84
C PHE A 244 0.10 4.27 13.29
N LEU A 245 0.56 5.31 13.96
CA LEU A 245 1.89 5.33 14.54
C LEU A 245 1.98 4.48 15.82
N PRO A 246 3.16 3.93 16.16
CA PRO A 246 3.42 3.30 17.45
C PRO A 246 3.00 4.20 18.62
N SER A 247 2.46 3.60 19.69
CA SER A 247 1.88 4.37 20.80
C SER A 247 2.84 5.37 21.45
N ALA A 248 4.10 4.98 21.68
CA ALA A 248 5.11 5.88 22.23
C ALA A 248 5.44 7.03 21.29
N GLN A 249 5.53 6.76 19.98
CA GLN A 249 5.78 7.78 18.97
C GLN A 249 4.59 8.75 18.86
N ARG A 250 3.36 8.23 18.86
CA ARG A 250 2.14 9.07 18.85
C ARG A 250 2.06 9.97 20.08
N ALA A 251 2.40 9.46 21.27
CA ALA A 251 2.42 10.23 22.49
C ALA A 251 3.51 11.33 22.51
N ALA A 252 4.57 11.15 21.73
CA ALA A 252 5.65 12.13 21.60
C ALA A 252 5.44 13.16 20.47
N LEU A 253 4.35 13.06 19.69
CA LEU A 253 4.05 14.05 18.66
C LEU A 253 3.75 15.41 19.32
N PRO A 254 4.28 16.52 18.74
CA PRO A 254 3.92 17.85 19.19
C PRO A 254 2.45 18.13 18.87
N GLU A 255 1.81 19.01 19.68
CA GLU A 255 0.41 19.41 19.48
C GLU A 255 0.20 20.02 18.09
N LEU A 256 1.13 20.85 17.63
CA LEU A 256 1.18 21.37 16.27
C LEU A 256 2.28 20.64 15.49
N LEU A 257 1.88 19.83 14.51
CA LEU A 257 2.85 19.12 13.66
C LEU A 257 3.68 20.11 12.84
N PRO A 258 5.02 19.93 12.80
CA PRO A 258 5.88 20.62 11.85
C PRO A 258 5.37 20.45 10.42
N GLU A 259 5.59 21.44 9.56
CA GLU A 259 5.09 21.40 8.18
C GLU A 259 5.58 20.15 7.44
N GLU A 260 6.83 19.77 7.68
CA GLU A 260 7.46 18.59 7.09
C GLU A 260 6.85 17.26 7.55
N TRP A 261 6.04 17.23 8.62
CA TRP A 261 5.35 16.05 9.12
C TRP A 261 3.84 16.03 8.84
N ARG A 262 3.29 17.08 8.23
CA ARG A 262 1.85 17.15 7.91
C ARG A 262 1.45 16.22 6.80
N ALA A 263 2.32 16.07 5.79
CA ALA A 263 2.13 15.08 4.73
C ALA A 263 2.51 13.68 5.20
N SER A 264 1.93 12.64 4.62
CA SER A 264 2.43 11.27 4.78
C SER A 264 3.81 11.12 4.16
N ALA A 265 4.61 10.15 4.64
CA ALA A 265 5.96 9.93 4.09
C ALA A 265 5.92 9.60 2.59
N VAL A 266 4.92 8.84 2.13
CA VAL A 266 4.74 8.50 0.71
C VAL A 266 4.50 9.77 -0.11
N TYR A 267 3.52 10.59 0.30
CA TYR A 267 3.18 11.82 -0.43
C TYR A 267 4.33 12.80 -0.44
N ARG A 268 4.98 13.01 0.73
CA ARG A 268 6.15 13.90 0.86
C ARG A 268 7.33 13.43 0.02
N LEU A 269 7.62 12.13 0.03
CA LEU A 269 8.70 11.55 -0.78
C LEU A 269 8.50 11.84 -2.27
N LEU A 270 7.29 11.58 -2.77
CA LEU A 270 7.00 11.69 -4.19
C LEU A 270 6.83 13.14 -4.65
N SER A 271 6.35 14.05 -3.78
CA SER A 271 6.20 15.47 -4.11
C SER A 271 7.50 16.27 -3.94
N ASN A 272 8.31 15.95 -2.94
CA ASN A 272 9.50 16.73 -2.58
C ASN A 272 10.81 16.03 -2.96
N GLY A 273 10.74 14.76 -3.39
CA GLY A 273 11.90 13.96 -3.76
C GLY A 273 12.65 13.34 -2.58
N THR A 274 12.34 13.72 -1.34
CA THR A 274 13.03 13.22 -0.13
C THR A 274 12.13 13.20 1.10
N VAL A 275 12.42 12.26 2.00
CA VAL A 275 11.87 12.19 3.36
C VAL A 275 12.99 11.93 4.34
N GLU A 276 13.13 12.81 5.32
CA GLU A 276 14.14 12.71 6.37
C GLU A 276 13.89 11.55 7.34
N SER A 277 14.97 11.00 7.89
CA SER A 277 14.89 9.86 8.82
C SER A 277 14.14 10.17 10.13
N THR A 278 13.89 11.45 10.42
CA THR A 278 13.12 11.92 11.57
C THR A 278 11.59 11.93 11.31
N HIS A 279 11.15 11.82 10.06
CA HIS A 279 9.71 11.77 9.74
C HIS A 279 9.05 10.57 10.44
N PRO A 280 7.88 10.73 11.11
CA PRO A 280 7.26 9.66 11.90
C PRO A 280 7.02 8.35 11.13
N GLU A 281 6.70 8.41 9.86
CA GLU A 281 6.48 7.23 9.00
C GLU A 281 7.74 6.76 8.27
N HIS A 282 8.89 7.39 8.50
CA HIS A 282 10.16 6.90 8.00
C HIS A 282 10.55 5.59 8.73
N PRO A 283 11.09 4.57 8.03
CA PRO A 283 11.40 3.28 8.66
C PRO A 283 12.24 3.37 9.93
N THR A 284 13.24 4.25 9.98
CA THR A 284 14.09 4.44 11.16
C THR A 284 13.32 4.99 12.35
N ALA A 285 12.54 6.05 12.16
CA ALA A 285 11.73 6.65 13.22
C ALA A 285 10.62 5.70 13.70
N PHE A 286 9.97 5.00 12.77
CA PHE A 286 8.91 4.05 13.07
C PHE A 286 9.44 2.85 13.89
N ALA A 287 10.60 2.29 13.53
CA ALA A 287 11.24 1.21 14.29
C ALA A 287 11.62 1.66 15.70
N ALA A 288 12.16 2.87 15.86
CA ALA A 288 12.45 3.45 17.17
C ALA A 288 11.16 3.61 18.02
N GLY A 289 10.09 4.09 17.43
CA GLY A 289 8.77 4.21 18.08
C GLY A 289 8.18 2.86 18.48
N GLN A 290 8.36 1.82 17.67
CA GLN A 290 7.94 0.45 18.03
C GLN A 290 8.74 -0.09 19.22
N ALA A 291 10.07 0.08 19.24
CA ALA A 291 10.92 -0.34 20.34
C ALA A 291 10.51 0.34 21.64
N ALA A 292 10.37 1.67 21.63
CA ALA A 292 9.92 2.44 22.80
C ALA A 292 8.53 1.99 23.29
N SER A 293 7.60 1.69 22.38
CA SER A 293 6.27 1.18 22.73
C SER A 293 6.29 -0.19 23.40
N LYS A 294 7.22 -1.08 23.00
CA LYS A 294 7.43 -2.39 23.63
C LYS A 294 8.02 -2.23 25.04
N GLU A 295 8.97 -1.33 25.22
CA GLU A 295 9.58 -1.03 26.52
C GLU A 295 8.55 -0.49 27.53
N VAL A 296 7.70 0.45 27.11
CA VAL A 296 6.61 0.99 27.94
C VAL A 296 5.65 -0.11 28.37
N LYS A 297 5.19 -0.97 27.44
CA LYS A 297 4.32 -2.11 27.77
C LYS A 297 4.98 -3.09 28.73
N SER A 298 6.26 -3.42 28.50
CA SER A 298 7.02 -4.33 29.39
C SER A 298 7.16 -3.75 30.79
N SER A 299 7.41 -2.45 30.91
CA SER A 299 7.50 -1.76 32.20
C SER A 299 6.15 -1.74 32.94
N GLN A 300 5.05 -1.48 32.23
CA GLN A 300 3.69 -1.53 32.81
C GLN A 300 3.32 -2.93 33.29
N VAL A 301 3.64 -3.97 32.52
CA VAL A 301 3.41 -5.37 32.93
C VAL A 301 4.23 -5.72 34.16
N LYS A 302 5.49 -5.31 34.24
CA LYS A 302 6.35 -5.54 35.42
C LYS A 302 5.83 -4.81 36.65
N GLU A 303 5.36 -3.59 36.50
CA GLU A 303 4.80 -2.81 37.62
C GLU A 303 3.49 -3.43 38.12
N ALA A 304 2.57 -3.81 37.22
CA ALA A 304 1.35 -4.54 37.59
C ALA A 304 1.65 -5.86 38.31
N ALA A 305 2.62 -6.64 37.82
CA ALA A 305 3.03 -7.88 38.47
C ALA A 305 3.64 -7.62 39.86
N LYS A 306 4.32 -6.51 40.06
CA LYS A 306 4.86 -6.10 41.35
C LYS A 306 3.76 -5.68 42.33
N GLU A 307 2.74 -4.95 41.82
CA GLU A 307 1.56 -4.59 42.62
C GLU A 307 0.77 -5.84 43.04
N ASP A 308 0.55 -6.78 42.13
CA ASP A 308 -0.10 -8.05 42.41
C ASP A 308 0.67 -8.88 43.46
N ALA A 309 2.00 -8.93 43.33
CA ALA A 309 2.85 -9.61 44.30
C ALA A 309 2.81 -8.95 45.70
N ALA A 310 2.79 -7.62 45.73
CA ALA A 310 2.65 -6.87 46.98
C ALA A 310 1.28 -7.10 47.64
N ALA A 311 0.22 -7.07 46.84
CA ALA A 311 -1.13 -7.39 47.31
C ALA A 311 -1.24 -8.82 47.86
N ALA A 312 -0.66 -9.80 47.16
CA ALA A 312 -0.58 -11.18 47.62
C ALA A 312 0.22 -11.34 48.93
N ALA A 313 1.33 -10.61 49.07
CA ALA A 313 2.12 -10.58 50.29
C ALA A 313 1.35 -9.98 51.49
N ALA A 314 0.63 -8.88 51.24
CA ALA A 314 -0.24 -8.27 52.25
C ALA A 314 -1.37 -9.21 52.69
N ALA A 315 -2.02 -9.91 51.74
CA ALA A 315 -3.05 -10.90 52.00
C ALA A 315 -2.52 -12.08 52.86
N ARG A 316 -1.29 -12.55 52.57
CA ARG A 316 -0.63 -13.60 53.37
C ARG A 316 -0.34 -13.13 54.80
N THR A 317 0.07 -11.89 54.97
CA THR A 317 0.34 -11.31 56.30
C THR A 317 -0.96 -11.21 57.11
N VAL A 318 -2.06 -10.79 56.48
CA VAL A 318 -3.38 -10.74 57.10
C VAL A 318 -3.86 -12.18 57.47
N ALA A 319 -3.74 -13.14 56.55
CA ALA A 319 -4.08 -14.52 56.81
C ALA A 319 -3.26 -15.13 57.96
N ALA A 320 -1.95 -14.85 58.03
CA ALA A 320 -1.08 -15.28 59.11
C ALA A 320 -1.48 -14.69 60.47
N SER A 321 -1.86 -13.39 60.48
CA SER A 321 -2.37 -12.77 61.73
C SER A 321 -3.71 -13.36 62.20
N PHE A 322 -4.63 -13.67 61.27
CA PHE A 322 -5.85 -14.40 61.60
C PHE A 322 -5.61 -15.83 62.11
N ALA A 323 -4.69 -16.57 61.48
CA ALA A 323 -4.29 -17.90 61.91
C ALA A 323 -3.65 -17.86 63.34
N LYS A 324 -2.80 -16.85 63.61
CA LYS A 324 -2.22 -16.66 64.96
C LYS A 324 -3.25 -16.29 66.00
N ALA A 325 -4.26 -15.46 65.64
CA ALA A 325 -5.37 -15.13 66.54
C ALA A 325 -6.26 -16.36 66.82
N ALA A 326 -6.56 -17.15 65.76
CA ALA A 326 -7.33 -18.40 65.91
C ALA A 326 -6.58 -19.45 66.78
N ALA A 327 -5.27 -19.58 66.63
CA ALA A 327 -4.43 -20.46 67.48
C ALA A 327 -4.35 -20.01 68.93
N ALA A 328 -4.43 -18.69 69.17
CA ALA A 328 -4.46 -18.14 70.55
C ALA A 328 -5.83 -18.32 71.25
N ALA A 329 -6.90 -18.45 70.46
CA ALA A 329 -8.27 -18.69 70.98
C ALA A 329 -8.59 -20.18 71.21
N ALA A 330 -7.77 -21.10 70.71
CA ALA A 330 -7.92 -22.54 70.90
C ALA A 330 -7.12 -23.01 72.13
N ALA A 331 -7.61 -22.74 73.35
CA ALA A 331 -7.14 -23.42 74.54
C ALA A 331 -7.60 -24.88 74.49
N PRO A 332 -6.80 -25.86 75.00
CA PRO A 332 -7.02 -27.28 74.71
C PRO A 332 -8.21 -27.83 75.47
N TYR A 333 -9.20 -28.33 74.76
CA TYR A 333 -10.19 -29.30 75.30
C TYR A 333 -9.64 -30.69 75.01
N VAL A 334 -9.41 -31.45 76.13
CA VAL A 334 -8.94 -32.83 76.07
C VAL A 334 -10.11 -33.75 75.85
N GLU A 335 -10.23 -34.41 74.72
CA GLU A 335 -11.08 -35.60 74.55
C GLU A 335 -10.28 -36.80 74.06
N GLN A 336 -10.62 -37.95 74.62
CA GLN A 336 -9.99 -39.27 74.45
C GLN A 336 -10.37 -39.94 73.11
N PRO A 337 -9.62 -40.95 72.62
CA PRO A 337 -9.67 -41.40 71.24
C PRO A 337 -10.74 -42.45 70.99
N THR A 338 -11.44 -42.42 69.90
CA THR A 338 -12.20 -43.53 69.32
C THR A 338 -11.74 -43.83 67.91
N SER A 339 -11.28 -45.05 67.75
CA SER A 339 -11.07 -45.97 66.62
C SER A 339 -11.29 -45.53 65.18
N SER A 340 -10.25 -45.77 64.48
CA SER A 340 -10.07 -46.35 63.10
C SER A 340 -11.24 -46.39 62.12
N LEU A 341 -11.06 -45.72 60.99
CA LEU A 341 -11.52 -46.17 59.64
C LEU A 341 -10.56 -45.62 58.61
N GLU A 342 -9.98 -46.51 57.80
CA GLU A 342 -9.12 -46.20 56.69
C GLU A 342 -9.86 -45.48 55.50
N PRO A 343 -9.23 -44.54 54.80
CA PRO A 343 -9.80 -43.96 53.59
C PRO A 343 -9.41 -44.75 52.33
N PRO A 344 -10.23 -44.80 51.30
CA PRO A 344 -9.96 -45.54 50.07
C PRO A 344 -8.95 -44.81 49.14
N SER A 345 -8.17 -45.66 48.49
CA SER A 345 -7.09 -45.31 47.53
C SER A 345 -7.50 -44.33 46.43
N LYS A 346 -6.70 -43.30 46.21
CA LYS A 346 -6.78 -42.43 45.06
C LYS A 346 -6.22 -43.11 43.83
N ARG A 347 -7.06 -43.35 42.83
CA ARG A 347 -6.65 -43.70 41.47
C ARG A 347 -5.95 -42.49 40.84
N SER A 348 -4.71 -42.72 40.39
CA SER A 348 -3.96 -41.80 39.60
C SER A 348 -4.60 -41.64 38.21
N ARG A 349 -4.93 -40.42 37.81
CA ARG A 349 -5.22 -40.09 36.44
C ARG A 349 -3.94 -39.59 35.80
N ASN A 350 -3.40 -40.38 34.89
CA ASN A 350 -2.36 -39.98 33.94
C ASN A 350 -2.85 -38.79 33.12
N ALA A 351 -2.26 -37.62 33.33
CA ALA A 351 -2.34 -36.50 32.40
C ALA A 351 -1.20 -36.65 31.37
N GLN A 352 -1.59 -36.91 30.14
CA GLN A 352 -0.72 -36.92 28.99
C GLN A 352 -0.05 -35.56 28.86
N LYS A 353 1.28 -35.48 29.07
CA LYS A 353 2.10 -34.38 28.68
C LYS A 353 2.11 -34.26 27.16
N ARG A 354 1.46 -33.24 26.63
CA ARG A 354 1.75 -32.74 25.27
C ARG A 354 3.16 -32.11 25.32
N SER A 355 4.01 -32.57 24.42
CA SER A 355 5.33 -32.02 24.19
C SER A 355 5.19 -30.58 23.72
N GLU A 356 5.60 -29.65 24.58
CA GLU A 356 5.90 -28.28 24.19
C GLU A 356 7.19 -28.32 23.36
N HIS A 357 7.08 -27.96 22.08
CA HIS A 357 8.23 -27.63 21.28
C HIS A 357 8.87 -26.40 21.92
N SER A 358 10.07 -26.60 22.43
CA SER A 358 10.96 -25.56 22.87
C SER A 358 11.26 -24.66 21.67
N ASN A 359 10.61 -23.48 21.59
CA ASN A 359 11.13 -22.38 20.82
C ASN A 359 12.44 -21.95 21.51
N ALA A 360 13.55 -22.33 20.91
CA ALA A 360 14.81 -21.70 21.18
C ALA A 360 14.66 -20.22 20.84
N SER A 361 14.62 -19.36 21.86
CA SER A 361 14.78 -17.93 21.71
C SER A 361 16.21 -17.67 21.28
N GLU A 362 16.45 -17.66 19.96
CA GLU A 362 17.61 -16.96 19.44
C GLU A 362 17.41 -15.49 19.81
N ALA A 363 18.22 -15.02 20.74
CA ALA A 363 18.45 -13.60 20.98
C ALA A 363 19.13 -13.01 19.74
N SER A 364 18.36 -12.78 18.68
CA SER A 364 18.79 -11.94 17.58
C SER A 364 18.88 -10.52 18.11
N GLY A 365 20.10 -10.05 18.33
CA GLY A 365 20.34 -8.64 18.58
C GLY A 365 19.62 -7.85 17.51
N GLU A 366 18.55 -7.13 17.87
CA GLU A 366 17.80 -6.28 16.93
C GLU A 366 18.79 -5.27 16.35
N THR A 367 19.23 -5.50 15.12
CA THR A 367 20.03 -4.55 14.38
C THR A 367 19.18 -3.31 14.20
N LYS A 368 19.56 -2.20 14.82
CA LYS A 368 18.83 -0.94 14.73
C LYS A 368 18.71 -0.56 13.25
N CYS A 369 17.49 -0.39 12.78
CA CYS A 369 17.23 0.17 11.46
C CYS A 369 17.75 1.62 11.45
N ASN A 370 18.77 1.90 10.68
CA ASN A 370 19.36 3.24 10.54
C ASN A 370 19.54 3.55 9.06
N LEU A 371 18.41 3.76 8.39
CA LEU A 371 18.39 4.23 7.01
C LEU A 371 18.59 5.75 6.98
N GLY A 372 19.39 6.22 6.03
CA GLY A 372 19.43 7.62 5.66
C GLY A 372 18.09 8.09 5.06
N PRO A 373 18.00 9.36 4.63
CA PRO A 373 16.80 9.89 3.98
C PRO A 373 16.35 9.01 2.81
N LEU A 374 15.03 8.78 2.68
CA LEU A 374 14.46 8.17 1.50
C LEU A 374 14.50 9.18 0.35
N THR A 375 14.78 8.72 -0.89
CA THR A 375 14.89 9.59 -2.07
C THR A 375 14.31 8.94 -3.32
N THR A 376 13.60 9.70 -4.15
CA THR A 376 13.03 9.19 -5.41
C THR A 376 14.07 8.95 -6.51
N GLY A 377 15.24 9.59 -6.43
CA GLY A 377 16.24 9.57 -7.50
C GLY A 377 15.90 10.42 -8.71
N VAL A 378 14.66 10.89 -8.85
CA VAL A 378 14.18 11.83 -9.88
C VAL A 378 13.17 12.79 -9.24
N PRO A 379 13.12 14.05 -9.68
CA PRO A 379 12.07 14.96 -9.26
C PRO A 379 10.73 14.51 -9.85
N LEU A 380 9.69 14.53 -9.02
CA LEU A 380 8.32 14.22 -9.41
C LEU A 380 7.38 15.32 -8.91
N ARG A 381 6.22 15.44 -9.56
CA ARG A 381 5.09 16.25 -9.09
C ARG A 381 3.79 15.52 -9.32
N ASP A 382 2.80 15.80 -8.49
CA ASP A 382 1.47 15.25 -8.67
C ASP A 382 0.80 15.90 -9.89
N ALA A 383 0.46 15.09 -10.88
CA ALA A 383 -0.14 15.54 -12.12
C ALA A 383 -1.61 15.92 -11.93
N TYR A 384 -2.32 15.19 -11.09
CA TYR A 384 -3.75 15.34 -10.94
C TYR A 384 -4.10 16.56 -10.08
N TRP A 385 -3.36 16.75 -9.02
CA TRP A 385 -3.58 17.81 -8.05
C TRP A 385 -3.00 19.14 -8.44
N GLY A 386 -1.81 19.15 -9.00
CA GLY A 386 -1.19 20.37 -9.50
C GLY A 386 -1.97 21.03 -10.64
N ALA A 387 -2.89 20.27 -11.27
CA ALA A 387 -3.73 20.73 -12.37
C ALA A 387 -5.11 21.27 -11.91
N LEU A 388 -5.57 20.86 -10.74
CA LEU A 388 -6.79 21.36 -10.13
C LEU A 388 -6.45 22.56 -9.24
N ALA A 389 -7.34 23.54 -9.16
CA ALA A 389 -7.17 24.72 -8.30
C ALA A 389 -6.91 24.32 -6.83
N PRO A 390 -6.26 25.18 -6.01
CA PRO A 390 -6.00 24.86 -4.63
C PRO A 390 -7.30 24.52 -3.89
N GLY A 391 -7.37 23.31 -3.36
CA GLY A 391 -8.55 22.76 -2.68
C GLY A 391 -8.20 21.46 -1.96
N PRO A 392 -9.15 20.87 -1.22
CA PRO A 392 -8.94 19.55 -0.63
C PRO A 392 -8.73 18.50 -1.71
N LEU A 393 -7.89 17.51 -1.40
CA LEU A 393 -7.62 16.39 -2.29
C LEU A 393 -8.91 15.57 -2.52
N PRO A 394 -9.28 15.14 -3.79
CA PRO A 394 -10.45 14.33 -4.01
C PRO A 394 -10.34 12.99 -3.34
N LEU A 395 -11.49 12.42 -3.10
CA LEU A 395 -11.60 11.02 -2.76
C LEU A 395 -11.45 10.20 -4.03
N THR A 396 -10.53 9.25 -4.01
CA THR A 396 -10.43 8.25 -5.07
C THR A 396 -11.03 6.91 -4.64
N THR A 397 -11.32 6.74 -3.35
CA THR A 397 -12.03 5.58 -2.82
C THR A 397 -13.07 6.00 -1.77
N HIS A 398 -14.21 5.29 -1.73
CA HIS A 398 -15.26 5.48 -0.74
C HIS A 398 -15.95 4.14 -0.43
N ALA A 399 -15.36 3.36 0.46
CA ALA A 399 -15.89 2.09 0.98
C ALA A 399 -16.72 2.30 2.26
N ASP A 400 -17.08 1.22 2.96
CA ASP A 400 -17.93 1.27 4.15
C ASP A 400 -17.27 2.01 5.32
N ASP A 401 -16.00 1.74 5.54
CA ASP A 401 -15.22 2.19 6.71
C ASP A 401 -14.12 3.21 6.36
N PHE A 402 -13.99 3.56 5.06
CA PHE A 402 -12.91 4.43 4.60
C PHE A 402 -13.31 5.26 3.39
N ALA A 403 -12.95 6.54 3.44
CA ALA A 403 -12.99 7.44 2.29
C ALA A 403 -11.70 8.26 2.24
N GLY A 404 -11.03 8.29 1.09
CA GLY A 404 -9.75 8.98 0.98
C GLY A 404 -9.19 9.02 -0.44
N CYS A 405 -8.06 9.70 -0.59
CA CYS A 405 -7.25 9.68 -1.80
C CYS A 405 -6.13 8.65 -1.62
N LEU A 406 -6.11 7.61 -2.44
CA LEU A 406 -5.08 6.56 -2.45
C LEU A 406 -4.40 6.43 -3.81
N ASP A 407 -5.03 6.95 -4.87
CA ASP A 407 -4.59 6.82 -6.25
C ASP A 407 -3.95 8.12 -6.73
N TYR A 408 -2.77 8.02 -7.33
CA TYR A 408 -1.98 9.18 -7.76
C TYR A 408 -1.34 8.97 -9.13
N CYS A 409 -1.01 10.10 -9.77
CA CYS A 409 -0.21 10.16 -10.99
C CYS A 409 0.97 11.12 -10.75
N TRP A 410 2.14 10.58 -10.53
CA TRP A 410 3.38 11.33 -10.31
C TRP A 410 4.17 11.43 -11.59
N ILE A 411 4.50 12.64 -12.05
CA ILE A 411 5.16 12.87 -13.33
C ILE A 411 6.43 13.72 -13.19
N SER A 412 7.34 13.55 -14.13
CA SER A 412 8.48 14.45 -14.29
C SER A 412 8.03 15.90 -14.49
N PRO A 413 8.72 16.90 -13.91
CA PRO A 413 8.37 18.32 -14.06
C PRO A 413 8.27 18.80 -15.52
N ALA A 414 9.01 18.18 -16.43
CA ALA A 414 9.01 18.51 -17.85
C ALA A 414 7.71 18.12 -18.59
N ILE A 415 6.90 17.26 -18.04
CA ILE A 415 5.61 16.85 -18.61
C ILE A 415 4.54 17.89 -18.20
N GLU A 416 3.80 18.44 -19.14
CA GLU A 416 2.65 19.30 -18.84
C GLU A 416 1.36 18.47 -18.77
N VAL A 417 0.43 18.85 -17.90
CA VAL A 417 -0.90 18.25 -17.80
C VAL A 417 -1.88 19.14 -18.55
N MET A 418 -2.47 18.62 -19.61
CA MET A 418 -3.38 19.35 -20.48
C MET A 418 -4.83 19.26 -20.01
N GLU A 419 -5.23 18.08 -19.54
CA GLU A 419 -6.56 17.77 -19.08
C GLU A 419 -6.50 16.76 -17.94
N VAL A 420 -7.48 16.81 -17.04
CA VAL A 420 -7.72 15.79 -16.01
C VAL A 420 -9.15 15.29 -16.09
N LEU A 421 -9.36 14.02 -15.78
CA LEU A 421 -10.69 13.43 -15.68
C LEU A 421 -11.42 14.01 -14.45
N ALA A 422 -12.54 14.70 -14.66
CA ALA A 422 -13.30 15.30 -13.56
C ALA A 422 -13.72 14.25 -12.55
N MET A 423 -13.67 14.59 -11.26
CA MET A 423 -14.25 13.77 -10.21
C MET A 423 -15.79 13.84 -10.28
N PRO A 424 -16.52 12.78 -9.86
CA PRO A 424 -17.99 12.75 -9.91
C PRO A 424 -18.64 13.63 -8.82
N TYR A 425 -17.88 14.52 -8.21
CA TYR A 425 -18.32 15.43 -7.15
C TYR A 425 -17.52 16.74 -7.21
N GLU A 426 -18.07 17.80 -6.65
CA GLU A 426 -17.33 19.06 -6.47
C GLU A 426 -16.35 18.93 -5.32
N LEU A 427 -15.11 19.40 -5.50
CA LEU A 427 -14.02 19.28 -4.52
C LEU A 427 -14.33 19.88 -3.14
N ASN A 428 -15.25 20.85 -3.08
CA ASN A 428 -15.67 21.52 -1.86
C ASN A 428 -17.06 21.09 -1.37
N ALA A 429 -17.71 20.14 -2.07
CA ALA A 429 -19.01 19.61 -1.66
C ALA A 429 -18.84 18.34 -0.81
N PRO A 430 -19.77 18.05 0.11
CA PRO A 430 -19.85 16.72 0.69
C PRO A 430 -19.92 15.68 -0.43
N VAL A 431 -19.32 14.52 -0.22
CA VAL A 431 -19.29 13.42 -1.20
C VAL A 431 -20.71 13.16 -1.70
N VAL A 432 -20.96 13.48 -2.97
CA VAL A 432 -22.30 13.38 -3.58
C VAL A 432 -22.59 11.95 -4.05
N PHE A 433 -21.55 11.17 -4.36
CA PHE A 433 -21.71 9.76 -4.69
C PHE A 433 -21.69 8.91 -3.42
N GLY A 434 -22.55 7.89 -3.37
CA GLY A 434 -22.60 6.93 -2.26
C GLY A 434 -21.34 6.05 -2.18
N LYS A 435 -21.37 5.07 -1.30
CA LYS A 435 -20.28 4.06 -1.20
C LYS A 435 -20.14 3.33 -2.55
N ILE A 436 -18.92 3.05 -2.91
CA ILE A 436 -18.53 2.27 -4.09
C ILE A 436 -17.82 0.97 -3.66
N PRO A 437 -17.98 -0.18 -4.37
CA PRO A 437 -18.67 -0.32 -5.67
C PRO A 437 -20.19 -0.12 -5.59
N SER A 438 -20.79 0.19 -6.75
CA SER A 438 -22.23 0.40 -6.91
C SER A 438 -22.67 0.01 -8.33
N ALA A 439 -23.95 0.17 -8.64
CA ALA A 439 -24.47 -0.01 -10.00
C ALA A 439 -23.80 0.93 -11.00
N GLU A 440 -23.37 2.11 -10.57
CA GLU A 440 -22.78 3.15 -11.41
C GLU A 440 -21.26 3.02 -11.46
N PHE A 441 -20.63 2.76 -10.33
CA PHE A 441 -19.17 2.64 -10.19
C PHE A 441 -18.78 1.18 -9.89
N PRO A 442 -18.13 0.49 -10.82
CA PRO A 442 -17.86 -0.96 -10.69
C PRO A 442 -16.69 -1.33 -9.79
N SER A 443 -15.94 -0.38 -9.26
CA SER A 443 -14.84 -0.59 -8.29
C SER A 443 -15.08 0.22 -7.02
N ASP A 444 -14.41 -0.13 -5.92
CA ASP A 444 -14.33 0.69 -4.70
C ASP A 444 -13.31 1.83 -4.83
N HIS A 445 -12.66 1.95 -5.98
CA HIS A 445 -11.87 3.08 -6.41
C HIS A 445 -12.53 3.79 -7.60
N LEU A 446 -12.16 5.05 -7.80
CA LEU A 446 -12.45 5.83 -8.99
C LEU A 446 -11.21 5.88 -9.88
N ALA A 447 -11.37 5.64 -11.19
CA ALA A 447 -10.28 5.86 -12.11
C ALA A 447 -9.77 7.31 -12.02
N ILE A 448 -8.48 7.52 -12.00
CA ILE A 448 -7.85 8.81 -12.26
C ILE A 448 -7.27 8.82 -13.67
N ALA A 449 -7.37 9.93 -14.36
CA ALA A 449 -6.82 10.04 -15.72
C ALA A 449 -6.40 11.46 -16.05
N CYS A 450 -5.33 11.58 -16.80
CA CYS A 450 -4.83 12.87 -17.29
C CYS A 450 -4.33 12.75 -18.74
N THR A 451 -4.48 13.83 -19.49
CA THR A 451 -3.84 14.01 -20.77
C THR A 451 -2.54 14.78 -20.58
N LEU A 452 -1.45 14.13 -20.89
CA LEU A 452 -0.08 14.62 -20.71
C LEU A 452 0.48 15.13 -22.04
N ALA A 453 1.20 16.26 -22.00
CA ALA A 453 2.07 16.72 -23.06
C ALA A 453 3.51 16.30 -22.73
N VAL A 454 3.97 15.24 -23.37
CA VAL A 454 5.31 14.69 -23.20
C VAL A 454 6.27 15.44 -24.15
N PRO A 455 7.32 16.10 -23.64
CA PRO A 455 8.20 16.90 -24.50
C PRO A 455 8.85 16.03 -25.56
N ILE A 456 8.90 16.54 -26.79
CA ILE A 456 9.66 15.93 -27.87
C ILE A 456 11.10 16.40 -27.64
N GLY A 457 11.97 15.48 -27.19
CA GLY A 457 13.38 15.77 -27.02
C GLY A 457 13.99 16.27 -28.34
N ALA A 458 14.91 17.22 -28.29
CA ALA A 458 15.80 17.43 -29.44
C ALA A 458 16.38 16.05 -29.78
N ALA A 459 16.29 15.66 -31.06
CA ALA A 459 16.79 14.38 -31.53
C ALA A 459 18.21 14.17 -31.00
N LEU A 460 18.41 13.07 -30.28
CA LEU A 460 19.70 12.64 -29.77
C LEU A 460 20.66 12.39 -30.93
#